data_66524299b0a2efacc93421806b4f722c
#
_entry.id   66524299b0a2efacc93421806b4f722c
#
_cell.length_a   1.000
_cell.length_b   1.000
_cell.length_c   1.000
_cell.angle_alpha   90.00
_cell.angle_beta   90.00
_cell.angle_gamma   90.00
#
_symmetry.space_group_name_H-M   'P 1'
#
loop_
_entity.id
_entity.type
_entity.pdbx_description
1 polymer ?
#
loop_
_entity_poly.entity_id
_entity_poly.type
_entity_poly.pdbx_seq_one_letter_code
_entity_poly.pdbx_strand_id
1 'polypeptide(L)'
;MNPHLDRRTFLKASVATALGAAMAPAALAQTTRPKLKLSMKYDMVNFGDSVADRFEIIKAVGFQGVEINSPSDIDRNAAKQASEKTGVAIHGVIDSVHWKDTLSDPDPAVRARGQEGLKTALKDAKFYGASTALLVPGVVKKDVTFDQVWSRSQEEIKKAIPLADELGVKIAIEVVWNNFITKPQQLVKYIDEFKTPTVGAYFDCSNMVKYGVPPADWIRALGHDRLLKVDFKGYSKAKQWVKIGEGDEDWPEVVKALAEINYDGWITPEVSAKNRAELQDIYHRSAKAVGLA
;
A
#
# COMPACT_ATOMS: atom_id res chain seq x y z
N MET A 1 58.16 -50.77 -36.29
CA MET A 1 58.47 -49.66 -37.18
C MET A 1 57.49 -48.55 -36.87
N ASN A 2 57.98 -47.51 -36.22
CA ASN A 2 57.18 -46.30 -35.86
C ASN A 2 57.30 -45.28 -36.96
N PRO A 3 56.26 -44.58 -37.40
CA PRO A 3 56.44 -43.29 -38.09
C PRO A 3 56.14 -42.16 -37.11
N HIS A 4 57.10 -41.27 -37.05
CA HIS A 4 57.12 -39.99 -36.36
C HIS A 4 55.97 -39.08 -36.85
N LEU A 5 55.13 -38.59 -35.95
CA LEU A 5 54.25 -37.47 -36.18
C LEU A 5 54.99 -36.16 -35.93
N ASP A 6 55.14 -35.39 -37.02
CA ASP A 6 55.85 -34.11 -37.08
C ASP A 6 55.12 -33.00 -36.29
N ARG A 7 55.88 -32.37 -35.39
CA ARG A 7 55.44 -31.30 -34.50
C ARG A 7 55.08 -29.96 -35.19
N ARG A 8 55.18 -29.91 -36.52
CA ARG A 8 54.93 -28.68 -37.29
C ARG A 8 53.52 -28.55 -37.84
N THR A 9 52.69 -29.57 -37.74
CA THR A 9 51.31 -29.52 -38.27
C THR A 9 50.27 -29.16 -37.19
N PHE A 10 50.69 -29.02 -35.92
CA PHE A 10 49.75 -28.67 -34.83
C PHE A 10 49.61 -27.17 -34.54
N LEU A 11 50.35 -26.31 -35.25
CA LEU A 11 50.39 -24.87 -35.00
C LEU A 11 49.68 -24.00 -36.07
N LYS A 12 48.83 -24.59 -36.93
CA LYS A 12 48.08 -23.85 -37.95
C LYS A 12 46.55 -23.99 -37.88
N ALA A 13 46.02 -24.61 -36.84
CA ALA A 13 44.54 -24.79 -36.67
C ALA A 13 43.96 -24.08 -35.45
N SER A 14 44.64 -23.11 -34.84
CA SER A 14 44.19 -22.43 -33.62
C SER A 14 44.08 -20.91 -33.72
N VAL A 15 43.79 -20.36 -34.90
CA VAL A 15 43.52 -18.92 -35.05
C VAL A 15 42.38 -18.73 -36.06
N ALA A 16 41.16 -19.05 -35.68
CA ALA A 16 39.94 -18.57 -36.34
C ALA A 16 38.67 -18.99 -35.58
N THR A 17 38.53 -18.69 -34.30
CA THR A 17 37.22 -18.74 -33.63
C THR A 17 37.23 -17.88 -32.35
N ALA A 18 37.54 -16.63 -32.51
CA ALA A 18 37.38 -15.65 -31.43
C ALA A 18 37.07 -14.28 -32.04
N LEU A 19 35.83 -14.08 -32.48
CA LEU A 19 35.23 -12.75 -32.71
C LEU A 19 33.77 -12.97 -33.17
N GLY A 20 32.87 -12.98 -32.23
CA GLY A 20 31.42 -13.11 -32.51
C GLY A 20 30.58 -13.26 -31.28
N ALA A 21 31.04 -12.82 -30.12
CA ALA A 21 30.11 -12.52 -29.02
C ALA A 21 29.42 -11.19 -29.37
N ALA A 22 28.42 -11.27 -30.24
CA ALA A 22 27.46 -10.19 -30.40
C ALA A 22 26.84 -9.94 -29.03
N MET A 23 27.20 -8.83 -28.38
CA MET A 23 26.43 -8.28 -27.28
C MET A 23 25.02 -8.05 -27.82
N ALA A 24 24.11 -8.98 -27.51
CA ALA A 24 22.69 -8.71 -27.64
C ALA A 24 22.44 -7.43 -26.84
N PRO A 25 21.84 -6.39 -27.41
CA PRO A 25 21.43 -5.24 -26.62
C PRO A 25 20.52 -5.77 -25.53
N ALA A 26 20.84 -5.51 -24.26
CA ALA A 26 19.92 -5.75 -23.16
C ALA A 26 18.64 -5.00 -23.55
N ALA A 27 17.60 -5.76 -23.90
CA ALA A 27 16.29 -5.19 -24.15
C ALA A 27 15.92 -4.47 -22.85
N LEU A 28 15.96 -3.14 -22.88
CA LEU A 28 15.36 -2.32 -21.85
C LEU A 28 13.90 -2.78 -21.78
N ALA A 29 13.58 -3.56 -20.78
CA ALA A 29 12.21 -3.96 -20.52
C ALA A 29 11.42 -2.64 -20.43
N GLN A 30 10.57 -2.37 -21.42
CA GLN A 30 9.65 -1.26 -21.36
C GLN A 30 8.77 -1.53 -20.13
N THR A 31 9.00 -0.80 -19.06
CA THR A 31 8.14 -0.85 -17.89
C THR A 31 6.77 -0.38 -18.35
N THR A 32 5.85 -1.32 -18.50
CA THR A 32 4.45 -1.00 -18.81
C THR A 32 3.91 -0.13 -17.69
N ARG A 33 3.09 0.90 -18.02
CA ARG A 33 2.46 1.74 -17.01
C ARG A 33 1.70 0.85 -16.01
N PRO A 34 1.78 1.14 -14.69
CA PRO A 34 1.03 0.36 -13.70
C PRO A 34 -0.48 0.54 -13.93
N LYS A 35 -1.26 -0.52 -13.77
CA LYS A 35 -2.72 -0.49 -13.91
C LYS A 35 -3.36 -0.05 -12.60
N LEU A 36 -3.23 1.22 -12.27
CA LEU A 36 -3.74 1.79 -11.04
C LEU A 36 -5.26 1.99 -11.08
N LYS A 37 -5.91 1.76 -9.94
CA LYS A 37 -7.33 2.04 -9.70
C LYS A 37 -7.45 3.12 -8.63
N LEU A 38 -8.10 4.23 -8.97
CA LEU A 38 -8.35 5.29 -8.00
C LEU A 38 -9.56 4.95 -7.12
N SER A 39 -9.35 5.05 -5.82
CA SER A 39 -10.39 4.89 -4.82
C SER A 39 -10.47 6.10 -3.90
N MET A 40 -11.42 6.11 -2.96
CA MET A 40 -11.62 7.19 -2.00
C MET A 40 -11.92 6.61 -0.62
N LYS A 41 -11.46 7.24 0.46
CA LYS A 41 -11.92 6.92 1.81
C LYS A 41 -13.35 7.42 1.95
N TYR A 42 -14.30 6.50 2.19
CA TYR A 42 -15.74 6.80 2.22
C TYR A 42 -16.07 7.92 3.22
N ASP A 43 -15.49 7.87 4.42
CA ASP A 43 -15.75 8.84 5.48
C ASP A 43 -15.10 10.22 5.24
N MET A 44 -14.27 10.35 4.21
CA MET A 44 -13.71 11.63 3.78
C MET A 44 -14.59 12.36 2.75
N VAL A 45 -15.67 11.74 2.28
CA VAL A 45 -16.72 12.39 1.49
C VAL A 45 -17.80 12.89 2.44
N ASN A 46 -17.66 14.16 2.90
CA ASN A 46 -18.47 14.74 3.99
C ASN A 46 -19.76 15.39 3.47
N PHE A 47 -20.40 14.80 2.47
CA PHE A 47 -21.67 15.26 1.89
C PHE A 47 -22.38 14.08 1.20
N GLY A 48 -23.67 14.26 0.90
CA GLY A 48 -24.56 13.20 0.42
C GLY A 48 -25.55 12.79 1.51
N ASP A 49 -26.81 12.62 1.12
CA ASP A 49 -27.94 12.46 2.05
C ASP A 49 -28.08 11.02 2.58
N SER A 50 -27.49 10.06 1.89
CA SER A 50 -27.53 8.65 2.24
C SER A 50 -26.27 7.91 1.81
N VAL A 51 -26.12 6.67 2.27
CA VAL A 51 -25.05 5.76 1.80
C VAL A 51 -25.12 5.59 0.28
N ALA A 52 -26.30 5.33 -0.27
CA ALA A 52 -26.51 5.15 -1.70
C ALA A 52 -26.16 6.41 -2.51
N ASP A 53 -26.59 7.59 -2.06
CA ASP A 53 -26.28 8.86 -2.71
C ASP A 53 -24.78 9.12 -2.71
N ARG A 54 -24.09 8.88 -1.61
CA ARG A 54 -22.65 9.07 -1.51
C ARG A 54 -21.87 8.14 -2.48
N PHE A 55 -22.30 6.89 -2.64
CA PHE A 55 -21.71 6.00 -3.64
C PHE A 55 -21.95 6.47 -5.08
N GLU A 56 -23.16 6.97 -5.40
CA GLU A 56 -23.46 7.56 -6.71
C GLU A 56 -22.60 8.81 -6.99
N ILE A 57 -22.40 9.66 -5.98
CA ILE A 57 -21.50 10.83 -6.08
C ILE A 57 -20.07 10.41 -6.37
N ILE A 58 -19.52 9.44 -5.63
CA ILE A 58 -18.17 8.92 -5.78
C ILE A 58 -17.97 8.35 -7.18
N LYS A 59 -18.94 7.55 -7.67
CA LYS A 59 -18.95 7.02 -9.04
C LYS A 59 -18.96 8.12 -10.10
N ALA A 60 -19.88 9.09 -9.93
CA ALA A 60 -20.07 10.17 -10.91
C ALA A 60 -18.84 11.08 -11.06
N VAL A 61 -17.99 11.16 -10.03
CA VAL A 61 -16.70 11.86 -10.06
C VAL A 61 -15.63 11.04 -10.79
N GLY A 62 -15.72 9.71 -10.79
CA GLY A 62 -14.81 8.82 -11.51
C GLY A 62 -14.03 7.83 -10.65
N PHE A 63 -14.19 7.84 -9.32
CA PHE A 63 -13.56 6.85 -8.45
C PHE A 63 -14.14 5.46 -8.68
N GLN A 64 -13.27 4.45 -8.67
CA GLN A 64 -13.62 3.07 -8.95
C GLN A 64 -13.87 2.24 -7.69
N GLY A 65 -13.45 2.74 -6.54
CA GLY A 65 -13.61 2.06 -5.26
C GLY A 65 -13.62 2.98 -4.06
N VAL A 66 -13.93 2.37 -2.92
CA VAL A 66 -13.89 3.02 -1.61
C VAL A 66 -13.27 2.11 -0.57
N GLU A 67 -12.82 2.72 0.53
CA GLU A 67 -12.49 2.08 1.79
C GLU A 67 -13.45 2.57 2.86
N ILE A 68 -13.89 1.65 3.73
CA ILE A 68 -14.87 1.91 4.78
C ILE A 68 -14.25 1.65 6.15
N ASN A 69 -14.49 2.54 7.11
CA ASN A 69 -14.11 2.34 8.50
C ASN A 69 -14.88 1.20 9.16
N SER A 70 -14.21 0.39 9.98
CA SER A 70 -14.82 -0.67 10.78
C SER A 70 -14.02 -0.89 12.08
N PRO A 71 -14.71 -1.05 13.22
CA PRO A 71 -16.16 -0.88 13.39
C PRO A 71 -16.66 0.56 13.09
N SER A 72 -17.88 0.70 12.60
CA SER A 72 -18.51 2.00 12.35
C SER A 72 -20.05 1.89 12.44
N ASP A 73 -20.73 3.04 12.43
CA ASP A 73 -22.20 3.12 12.43
C ASP A 73 -22.83 3.00 11.04
N ILE A 74 -22.03 2.74 9.99
CA ILE A 74 -22.56 2.59 8.64
C ILE A 74 -23.47 1.36 8.54
N ASP A 75 -24.63 1.50 7.91
CA ASP A 75 -25.43 0.34 7.54
C ASP A 75 -24.67 -0.50 6.50
N ARG A 76 -24.13 -1.63 6.95
CA ARG A 76 -23.31 -2.55 6.16
C ARG A 76 -24.05 -3.10 4.94
N ASN A 77 -25.34 -3.40 5.10
CA ASN A 77 -26.15 -3.91 4.01
C ASN A 77 -26.40 -2.81 2.97
N ALA A 78 -26.73 -1.60 3.42
CA ALA A 78 -26.87 -0.45 2.51
C ALA A 78 -25.57 -0.14 1.76
N ALA A 79 -24.41 -0.20 2.42
CA ALA A 79 -23.12 0.01 1.78
C ALA A 79 -22.82 -1.07 0.72
N LYS A 80 -23.07 -2.35 1.04
CA LYS A 80 -22.89 -3.45 0.09
C LYS A 80 -23.82 -3.33 -1.13
N GLN A 81 -25.09 -3.03 -0.90
CA GLN A 81 -26.07 -2.82 -1.98
C GLN A 81 -25.69 -1.62 -2.86
N ALA A 82 -25.24 -0.51 -2.25
CA ALA A 82 -24.77 0.67 -2.98
C ALA A 82 -23.55 0.36 -3.84
N SER A 83 -22.57 -0.39 -3.32
CA SER A 83 -21.41 -0.89 -4.05
C SER A 83 -21.84 -1.75 -5.26
N GLU A 84 -22.71 -2.73 -5.06
CA GLU A 84 -23.21 -3.62 -6.12
C GLU A 84 -23.98 -2.84 -7.21
N LYS A 85 -24.84 -1.90 -6.81
CA LYS A 85 -25.63 -1.07 -7.74
C LYS A 85 -24.77 -0.12 -8.55
N THR A 86 -23.80 0.53 -7.93
CA THR A 86 -22.95 1.54 -8.57
C THR A 86 -21.76 0.96 -9.33
N GLY A 87 -21.29 -0.23 -8.93
CA GLY A 87 -20.05 -0.82 -9.39
C GLY A 87 -18.80 -0.19 -8.73
N VAL A 88 -18.97 0.70 -7.75
CA VAL A 88 -17.86 1.23 -6.91
C VAL A 88 -17.49 0.16 -5.90
N ALA A 89 -16.32 -0.46 -6.07
CA ALA A 89 -15.90 -1.57 -5.23
C ALA A 89 -15.55 -1.13 -3.79
N ILE A 90 -16.04 -1.83 -2.78
CA ILE A 90 -15.47 -1.70 -1.44
C ILE A 90 -14.24 -2.62 -1.39
N HIS A 91 -13.05 -2.05 -1.63
CA HIS A 91 -11.83 -2.84 -1.82
C HIS A 91 -10.99 -3.00 -0.55
N GLY A 92 -11.25 -2.21 0.47
CA GLY A 92 -10.53 -2.21 1.74
C GLY A 92 -11.42 -1.77 2.90
N VAL A 93 -11.02 -2.17 4.08
CA VAL A 93 -11.60 -1.72 5.35
C VAL A 93 -10.49 -1.10 6.18
N ILE A 94 -10.81 -0.07 6.95
CA ILE A 94 -9.88 0.62 7.85
C ILE A 94 -10.25 0.26 9.27
N ASP A 95 -9.34 -0.30 10.06
CA ASP A 95 -9.56 -0.51 11.48
C ASP A 95 -9.69 0.85 12.20
N SER A 96 -10.90 1.24 12.53
CA SER A 96 -11.22 2.57 13.06
C SER A 96 -10.79 2.79 14.51
N VAL A 97 -10.43 1.72 15.23
CA VAL A 97 -10.06 1.81 16.65
C VAL A 97 -8.56 1.83 16.89
N HIS A 98 -7.74 1.60 15.86
CA HIS A 98 -6.29 1.43 15.97
C HIS A 98 -5.55 2.62 16.60
N TRP A 99 -6.12 3.83 16.58
CA TRP A 99 -5.55 4.99 17.27
C TRP A 99 -5.91 5.08 18.75
N LYS A 100 -7.08 4.60 19.13
CA LYS A 100 -7.60 4.63 20.51
C LYS A 100 -7.17 3.40 21.29
N ASP A 101 -7.43 2.22 20.73
CA ASP A 101 -7.15 0.93 21.35
C ASP A 101 -5.96 0.27 20.63
N THR A 102 -4.76 0.87 20.83
CA THR A 102 -3.56 0.45 20.09
C THR A 102 -3.09 -0.94 20.50
N LEU A 103 -2.62 -1.73 19.51
CA LEU A 103 -2.02 -3.06 19.76
C LEU A 103 -0.67 -2.99 20.50
N SER A 104 -0.12 -1.80 20.69
CA SER A 104 1.14 -1.57 21.40
C SER A 104 0.96 -1.03 22.82
N ASP A 105 -0.28 -0.81 23.29
CA ASP A 105 -0.57 -0.22 24.59
C ASP A 105 0.04 -1.06 25.73
N PRO A 106 0.58 -0.42 26.80
CA PRO A 106 1.04 -1.14 27.98
C PRO A 106 -0.07 -1.91 28.70
N ASP A 107 -1.30 -1.39 28.71
CA ASP A 107 -2.47 -2.06 29.28
C ASP A 107 -2.95 -3.20 28.38
N PRO A 108 -2.94 -4.47 28.84
CA PRO A 108 -3.43 -5.59 28.05
C PRO A 108 -4.93 -5.51 27.74
N ALA A 109 -5.73 -4.80 28.57
CA ALA A 109 -7.15 -4.62 28.30
C ALA A 109 -7.38 -3.68 27.10
N VAL A 110 -6.53 -2.66 26.90
CA VAL A 110 -6.53 -1.81 25.69
C VAL A 110 -6.18 -2.64 24.47
N ARG A 111 -5.10 -3.43 24.53
CA ARG A 111 -4.72 -4.31 23.42
C ARG A 111 -5.80 -5.33 23.06
N ALA A 112 -6.52 -5.87 24.08
CA ALA A 112 -7.62 -6.79 23.84
C ALA A 112 -8.78 -6.11 23.07
N ARG A 113 -9.12 -4.85 23.38
CA ARG A 113 -10.11 -4.08 22.60
C ARG A 113 -9.63 -3.81 21.18
N GLY A 114 -8.35 -3.46 21.00
CA GLY A 114 -7.75 -3.31 19.67
C GLY A 114 -7.82 -4.60 18.85
N GLN A 115 -7.60 -5.75 19.50
CA GLN A 115 -7.78 -7.07 18.88
C GLN A 115 -9.22 -7.30 18.39
N GLU A 116 -10.21 -6.97 19.18
CA GLU A 116 -11.60 -7.12 18.76
C GLU A 116 -11.97 -6.16 17.62
N GLY A 117 -11.39 -4.94 17.62
CA GLY A 117 -11.52 -4.00 16.50
C GLY A 117 -10.96 -4.59 15.21
N LEU A 118 -9.72 -5.07 15.24
CA LEU A 118 -9.08 -5.69 14.08
C LEU A 118 -9.86 -6.92 13.58
N LYS A 119 -10.33 -7.79 14.47
CA LYS A 119 -11.17 -8.94 14.09
C LYS A 119 -12.49 -8.51 13.46
N THR A 120 -13.09 -7.42 13.93
CA THR A 120 -14.30 -6.85 13.35
C THR A 120 -14.02 -6.30 11.95
N ALA A 121 -12.93 -5.55 11.79
CA ALA A 121 -12.49 -5.05 10.48
C ALA A 121 -12.23 -6.17 9.46
N LEU A 122 -11.59 -7.27 9.88
CA LEU A 122 -11.38 -8.45 9.04
C LEU A 122 -12.69 -9.12 8.60
N LYS A 123 -13.65 -9.29 9.52
CA LYS A 123 -14.99 -9.85 9.22
C LYS A 123 -15.78 -8.94 8.29
N ASP A 124 -15.71 -7.64 8.50
CA ASP A 124 -16.39 -6.66 7.63
C ASP A 124 -15.74 -6.59 6.25
N ALA A 125 -14.42 -6.67 6.16
CA ALA A 125 -13.73 -6.79 4.89
C ALA A 125 -14.23 -8.02 4.11
N LYS A 126 -14.33 -9.18 4.76
CA LYS A 126 -14.93 -10.39 4.15
C LYS A 126 -16.36 -10.17 3.69
N PHE A 127 -17.18 -9.54 4.52
CA PHE A 127 -18.59 -9.26 4.21
C PHE A 127 -18.75 -8.39 2.95
N TYR A 128 -17.90 -7.38 2.79
CA TYR A 128 -17.89 -6.49 1.63
C TYR A 128 -17.21 -7.09 0.39
N GLY A 129 -16.46 -8.17 0.52
CA GLY A 129 -15.58 -8.69 -0.52
C GLY A 129 -14.28 -7.90 -0.68
N ALA A 130 -13.91 -7.12 0.33
CA ALA A 130 -12.67 -6.39 0.38
C ALA A 130 -11.46 -7.31 0.64
N SER A 131 -10.30 -6.94 0.12
CA SER A 131 -9.09 -7.77 0.20
C SER A 131 -8.19 -7.47 1.41
N THR A 132 -8.39 -6.33 2.09
CA THR A 132 -7.51 -5.85 3.16
C THR A 132 -8.27 -5.21 4.30
N ALA A 133 -7.70 -5.36 5.53
CA ALA A 133 -7.97 -4.49 6.67
C ALA A 133 -6.70 -3.66 6.95
N LEU A 134 -6.81 -2.33 6.86
CA LEU A 134 -5.73 -1.39 7.17
C LEU A 134 -5.58 -1.30 8.69
N LEU A 135 -4.34 -1.36 9.16
CA LEU A 135 -3.98 -1.30 10.57
C LEU A 135 -2.76 -0.40 10.80
N VAL A 136 -2.90 0.61 11.66
CA VAL A 136 -1.75 1.27 12.30
C VAL A 136 -1.34 0.44 13.51
N PRO A 137 -0.14 -0.16 13.53
CA PRO A 137 0.21 -1.18 14.52
C PRO A 137 0.45 -0.64 15.93
N GLY A 138 0.77 0.65 16.06
CA GLY A 138 1.03 1.27 17.35
C GLY A 138 1.70 2.63 17.25
N VAL A 139 1.98 3.23 18.40
CA VAL A 139 2.54 4.59 18.52
C VAL A 139 3.68 4.60 19.53
N VAL A 140 4.86 5.11 19.16
CA VAL A 140 5.96 5.39 20.09
C VAL A 140 5.63 6.65 20.88
N LYS A 141 5.60 6.55 22.20
CA LYS A 141 5.29 7.62 23.15
C LYS A 141 6.38 7.70 24.21
N LYS A 142 6.29 8.69 25.10
CA LYS A 142 7.26 8.87 26.20
C LYS A 142 7.42 7.63 27.07
N ASP A 143 6.33 6.91 27.31
CA ASP A 143 6.19 5.72 28.15
C ASP A 143 6.08 4.40 27.37
N VAL A 144 6.15 4.45 26.03
CA VAL A 144 6.09 3.28 25.15
C VAL A 144 7.20 3.37 24.11
N THR A 145 8.26 2.60 24.33
CA THR A 145 9.45 2.62 23.47
C THR A 145 9.23 1.94 22.13
N PHE A 146 10.11 2.18 21.16
CA PHE A 146 10.13 1.52 19.86
C PHE A 146 10.07 -0.01 19.98
N ASP A 147 10.92 -0.61 20.81
CA ASP A 147 10.99 -2.06 21.00
C ASP A 147 9.71 -2.62 21.64
N GLN A 148 9.08 -1.87 22.52
CA GLN A 148 7.80 -2.24 23.12
C GLN A 148 6.66 -2.17 22.10
N VAL A 149 6.63 -1.14 21.23
CA VAL A 149 5.68 -1.08 20.12
C VAL A 149 5.88 -2.26 19.20
N TRP A 150 7.13 -2.54 18.81
CA TRP A 150 7.49 -3.65 17.93
C TRP A 150 7.02 -4.99 18.48
N SER A 151 7.45 -5.34 19.68
CA SER A 151 7.17 -6.65 20.26
C SER A 151 5.67 -6.87 20.53
N ARG A 152 5.00 -5.88 21.16
CA ARG A 152 3.58 -5.99 21.53
C ARG A 152 2.69 -6.05 20.29
N SER A 153 2.86 -5.14 19.34
CA SER A 153 2.04 -5.13 18.13
C SER A 153 2.23 -6.38 17.29
N GLN A 154 3.47 -6.88 17.17
CA GLN A 154 3.72 -8.16 16.50
C GLN A 154 3.02 -9.33 17.19
N GLU A 155 3.07 -9.40 18.53
CA GLU A 155 2.38 -10.44 19.28
C GLU A 155 0.86 -10.41 19.04
N GLU A 156 0.27 -9.20 19.10
CA GLU A 156 -1.17 -9.05 18.90
C GLU A 156 -1.59 -9.32 17.44
N ILE A 157 -0.82 -8.86 16.45
CA ILE A 157 -1.13 -9.14 15.03
C ILE A 157 -1.05 -10.64 14.75
N LYS A 158 -0.07 -11.36 15.30
CA LYS A 158 0.05 -12.82 15.15
C LYS A 158 -1.20 -13.57 15.61
N LYS A 159 -1.90 -13.07 16.63
CA LYS A 159 -3.17 -13.67 17.09
C LYS A 159 -4.33 -13.48 16.10
N ALA A 160 -4.27 -12.47 15.22
CA ALA A 160 -5.29 -12.20 14.22
C ALA A 160 -5.05 -12.93 12.88
N ILE A 161 -3.81 -13.36 12.59
CA ILE A 161 -3.44 -14.03 11.33
C ILE A 161 -4.32 -15.26 11.03
N PRO A 162 -4.60 -16.19 11.96
CA PRO A 162 -5.44 -17.35 11.64
C PRO A 162 -6.84 -16.97 11.15
N LEU A 163 -7.45 -15.94 11.73
CA LEU A 163 -8.75 -15.43 11.28
C LEU A 163 -8.62 -14.74 9.90
N ALA A 164 -7.57 -13.97 9.68
CA ALA A 164 -7.32 -13.31 8.40
C ALA A 164 -7.14 -14.35 7.27
N ASP A 165 -6.39 -15.43 7.52
CA ASP A 165 -6.21 -16.57 6.61
C ASP A 165 -7.54 -17.27 6.31
N GLU A 166 -8.35 -17.59 7.34
CA GLU A 166 -9.67 -18.18 7.19
C GLU A 166 -10.60 -17.35 6.31
N LEU A 167 -10.58 -16.04 6.52
CA LEU A 167 -11.42 -15.10 5.78
C LEU A 167 -10.88 -14.77 4.38
N GLY A 168 -9.61 -15.07 4.08
CA GLY A 168 -8.92 -14.67 2.87
C GLY A 168 -8.73 -13.16 2.76
N VAL A 169 -8.57 -12.46 3.90
CA VAL A 169 -8.37 -11.01 4.01
C VAL A 169 -6.97 -10.73 4.55
N LYS A 170 -6.25 -9.79 3.95
CA LYS A 170 -4.89 -9.45 4.40
C LYS A 170 -4.92 -8.31 5.43
N ILE A 171 -4.00 -8.36 6.39
CA ILE A 171 -3.72 -7.26 7.33
C ILE A 171 -2.71 -6.33 6.67
N ALA A 172 -3.11 -5.11 6.39
CA ALA A 172 -2.28 -4.13 5.70
C ALA A 172 -1.74 -3.09 6.69
N ILE A 173 -0.45 -3.16 6.99
CA ILE A 173 0.24 -2.31 7.97
C ILE A 173 0.49 -0.94 7.37
N GLU A 174 -0.12 0.09 7.94
CA GLU A 174 0.10 1.47 7.54
C GLU A 174 1.25 2.12 8.32
N VAL A 175 2.13 2.84 7.59
CA VAL A 175 3.17 3.69 8.16
C VAL A 175 2.71 5.15 8.16
N VAL A 176 2.75 5.75 9.36
CA VAL A 176 2.21 7.07 9.65
C VAL A 176 3.15 7.88 10.54
N TRP A 177 2.74 9.08 10.95
CA TRP A 177 3.51 9.93 11.86
C TRP A 177 3.41 9.50 13.34
N ASN A 178 3.77 8.27 13.62
CA ASN A 178 3.72 7.66 14.96
C ASN A 178 5.11 7.41 15.58
N ASN A 179 6.19 7.89 14.93
CA ASN A 179 7.60 7.71 15.33
C ASN A 179 8.01 6.22 15.47
N PHE A 180 7.26 5.31 14.88
CA PHE A 180 7.55 3.88 14.96
C PHE A 180 8.41 3.43 13.77
N ILE A 181 7.84 3.25 12.61
CA ILE A 181 8.56 2.85 11.39
C ILE A 181 8.82 4.10 10.56
N THR A 182 10.09 4.48 10.40
CA THR A 182 10.51 5.72 9.73
C THR A 182 11.48 5.48 8.57
N LYS A 183 11.82 4.21 8.30
CA LYS A 183 12.74 3.78 7.23
C LYS A 183 12.19 2.57 6.50
N PRO A 184 12.42 2.44 5.18
CA PRO A 184 11.90 1.33 4.37
C PRO A 184 12.29 -0.04 4.92
N GLN A 185 13.56 -0.22 5.30
CA GLN A 185 14.08 -1.50 5.81
C GLN A 185 13.44 -1.91 7.14
N GLN A 186 12.97 -0.96 7.94
CA GLN A 186 12.23 -1.28 9.17
C GLN A 186 10.87 -1.88 8.82
N LEU A 187 10.14 -1.33 7.81
CA LEU A 187 8.86 -1.86 7.39
C LEU A 187 9.01 -3.25 6.76
N VAL A 188 10.00 -3.41 5.87
CA VAL A 188 10.32 -4.73 5.28
C VAL A 188 10.59 -5.75 6.37
N LYS A 189 11.47 -5.45 7.31
CA LYS A 189 11.78 -6.34 8.44
C LYS A 189 10.54 -6.65 9.28
N TYR A 190 9.73 -5.63 9.61
CA TYR A 190 8.54 -5.78 10.42
C TYR A 190 7.53 -6.74 9.79
N ILE A 191 7.31 -6.63 8.47
CA ILE A 191 6.42 -7.52 7.71
C ILE A 191 7.01 -8.93 7.59
N ASP A 192 8.29 -9.05 7.24
CA ASP A 192 8.94 -10.36 7.01
C ASP A 192 9.00 -11.23 8.28
N GLU A 193 9.03 -10.63 9.47
CA GLU A 193 9.01 -11.36 10.74
C GLU A 193 7.69 -12.12 11.00
N PHE A 194 6.60 -11.80 10.30
CA PHE A 194 5.36 -12.58 10.37
C PHE A 194 5.44 -13.90 9.58
N LYS A 195 6.34 -13.99 8.59
CA LYS A 195 6.58 -15.21 7.76
C LYS A 195 5.31 -15.71 7.07
N THR A 196 4.43 -14.83 6.64
CA THR A 196 3.18 -15.13 5.93
C THR A 196 2.87 -14.03 4.92
N PRO A 197 2.26 -14.34 3.77
CA PRO A 197 1.78 -13.34 2.83
C PRO A 197 0.49 -12.64 3.28
N THR A 198 -0.09 -13.04 4.43
CA THR A 198 -1.32 -12.47 4.98
C THR A 198 -1.10 -11.07 5.56
N VAL A 199 0.13 -10.73 5.95
CA VAL A 199 0.51 -9.41 6.43
C VAL A 199 1.36 -8.71 5.38
N GLY A 200 1.00 -7.48 5.02
CA GLY A 200 1.74 -6.67 4.07
C GLY A 200 1.64 -5.18 4.38
N ALA A 201 2.13 -4.34 3.48
CA ALA A 201 2.18 -2.89 3.66
C ALA A 201 0.94 -2.21 3.07
N TYR A 202 0.40 -1.27 3.81
CA TYR A 202 -0.38 -0.15 3.32
C TYR A 202 0.54 1.09 3.34
N PHE A 203 1.01 1.53 2.18
CA PHE A 203 2.06 2.54 2.13
C PHE A 203 1.48 3.91 1.77
N ASP A 204 1.61 4.89 2.69
CA ASP A 204 1.28 6.28 2.41
C ASP A 204 2.51 7.04 1.92
N CYS A 205 2.48 7.45 0.65
CA CYS A 205 3.58 8.18 0.01
C CYS A 205 3.88 9.51 0.71
N SER A 206 2.85 10.25 1.11
CA SER A 206 2.99 11.61 1.62
C SER A 206 3.43 11.65 3.08
N ASN A 207 2.96 10.68 3.90
CA ASN A 207 3.39 10.56 5.29
C ASN A 207 4.92 10.41 5.39
N MET A 208 5.53 9.66 4.48
CA MET A 208 6.95 9.31 4.58
C MET A 208 7.91 10.41 4.09
N VAL A 209 7.43 11.39 3.33
CA VAL A 209 8.22 12.57 2.92
C VAL A 209 8.80 13.32 4.14
N LYS A 210 8.06 13.36 5.25
CA LYS A 210 8.51 13.95 6.52
C LYS A 210 9.83 13.35 7.02
N TYR A 211 10.01 12.05 6.86
CA TYR A 211 11.17 11.32 7.37
C TYR A 211 12.38 11.35 6.43
N GLY A 212 12.26 11.98 5.26
CA GLY A 212 13.37 12.31 4.38
C GLY A 212 13.79 11.21 3.40
N VAL A 213 13.12 10.06 3.40
CA VAL A 213 13.35 9.01 2.41
C VAL A 213 12.31 9.18 1.30
N PRO A 214 12.70 9.26 0.01
CA PRO A 214 11.77 9.37 -1.10
C PRO A 214 10.74 8.24 -1.13
N PRO A 215 9.44 8.52 -1.41
CA PRO A 215 8.41 7.48 -1.48
C PRO A 215 8.72 6.34 -2.44
N ALA A 216 9.37 6.64 -3.57
CA ALA A 216 9.78 5.64 -4.55
C ALA A 216 10.76 4.60 -3.98
N ASP A 217 11.65 5.00 -3.06
CA ASP A 217 12.59 4.07 -2.41
C ASP A 217 11.89 3.11 -1.45
N TRP A 218 10.81 3.57 -0.79
CA TRP A 218 9.95 2.70 0.01
C TRP A 218 9.25 1.66 -0.87
N ILE A 219 8.67 2.09 -1.99
CA ILE A 219 7.98 1.22 -2.94
C ILE A 219 8.92 0.14 -3.47
N ARG A 220 10.15 0.51 -3.89
CA ARG A 220 11.16 -0.45 -4.35
C ARG A 220 11.59 -1.43 -3.25
N ALA A 221 11.79 -0.94 -2.03
CA ALA A 221 12.18 -1.78 -0.90
C ALA A 221 11.08 -2.80 -0.53
N LEU A 222 9.80 -2.41 -0.59
CA LEU A 222 8.67 -3.31 -0.34
C LEU A 222 8.54 -4.36 -1.43
N GLY A 223 8.70 -3.96 -2.70
CA GLY A 223 8.50 -4.86 -3.83
C GLY A 223 7.04 -5.27 -4.01
N HIS A 224 6.79 -6.12 -5.01
CA HIS A 224 5.44 -6.59 -5.37
C HIS A 224 4.74 -7.33 -4.22
N ASP A 225 5.45 -8.23 -3.57
CA ASP A 225 4.85 -9.20 -2.65
C ASP A 225 4.39 -8.57 -1.32
N ARG A 226 5.03 -7.48 -0.89
CA ARG A 226 4.72 -6.82 0.38
C ARG A 226 3.75 -5.64 0.23
N LEU A 227 3.77 -4.95 -0.92
CA LEU A 227 2.93 -3.76 -1.13
C LEU A 227 1.50 -4.15 -1.50
N LEU A 228 0.57 -4.01 -0.58
CA LEU A 228 -0.84 -4.36 -0.77
C LEU A 228 -1.67 -3.20 -1.29
N LYS A 229 -1.48 -1.99 -0.74
CA LYS A 229 -2.22 -0.77 -1.04
C LYS A 229 -1.33 0.45 -0.93
N VAL A 230 -1.76 1.53 -1.57
CA VAL A 230 -1.06 2.83 -1.54
C VAL A 230 -2.04 3.92 -1.16
N ASP A 231 -1.67 4.72 -0.15
CA ASP A 231 -2.32 5.99 0.18
C ASP A 231 -1.44 7.16 -0.20
N PHE A 232 -2.07 8.31 -0.35
CA PHE A 232 -1.37 9.56 -0.58
C PHE A 232 -2.24 10.79 -0.28
N LYS A 233 -1.58 11.89 -0.07
CA LYS A 233 -2.16 13.24 0.05
C LYS A 233 -1.19 14.22 -0.62
N GLY A 234 -1.08 15.44 -0.20
CA GLY A 234 -0.01 16.35 -0.60
C GLY A 234 0.74 16.81 0.64
N TYR A 235 2.05 16.62 0.70
CA TYR A 235 2.88 17.07 1.81
C TYR A 235 4.13 17.78 1.31
N SER A 236 4.41 18.96 1.87
CA SER A 236 5.64 19.70 1.67
C SER A 236 6.32 19.97 3.01
N LYS A 237 7.62 19.73 3.10
CA LYS A 237 8.42 20.04 4.31
C LYS A 237 8.33 21.51 4.68
N ALA A 238 8.21 22.40 3.69
CA ALA A 238 8.12 23.84 3.90
C ALA A 238 6.73 24.31 4.32
N LYS A 239 5.66 23.74 3.76
CA LYS A 239 4.29 24.21 3.91
C LYS A 239 3.37 23.26 4.67
N GLN A 240 3.85 22.08 5.06
CA GLN A 240 3.07 20.98 5.66
C GLN A 240 2.05 20.42 4.64
N TRP A 241 0.77 20.28 5.01
CA TRP A 241 -0.26 19.74 4.13
C TRP A 241 -0.62 20.75 3.03
N VAL A 242 -0.54 20.29 1.79
CA VAL A 242 -0.84 21.02 0.56
C VAL A 242 -1.79 20.20 -0.31
N LYS A 243 -2.26 20.76 -1.42
CA LYS A 243 -3.05 20.00 -2.38
C LYS A 243 -2.19 18.92 -3.06
N ILE A 244 -2.82 17.82 -3.45
CA ILE A 244 -2.17 16.73 -4.19
C ILE A 244 -1.46 17.30 -5.44
N GLY A 245 -0.19 16.94 -5.61
CA GLY A 245 0.68 17.42 -6.68
C GLY A 245 1.36 18.77 -6.40
N GLU A 246 1.15 19.38 -5.24
CA GLU A 246 1.83 20.61 -4.80
C GLU A 246 2.85 20.36 -3.67
N GLY A 247 3.03 19.08 -3.29
CA GLY A 247 3.95 18.62 -2.26
C GLY A 247 5.35 18.31 -2.78
N ASP A 248 6.15 17.70 -1.91
CA ASP A 248 7.51 17.28 -2.22
C ASP A 248 7.58 15.83 -2.72
N GLU A 249 6.43 15.21 -3.01
CA GLU A 249 6.37 13.89 -3.64
C GLU A 249 6.80 13.99 -5.11
N ASP A 250 7.82 13.23 -5.50
CA ASP A 250 8.20 13.04 -6.90
C ASP A 250 7.27 12.00 -7.56
N TRP A 251 6.12 12.47 -8.04
CA TRP A 251 5.10 11.61 -8.63
C TRP A 251 5.58 10.81 -9.84
N PRO A 252 6.33 11.38 -10.80
CA PRO A 252 6.94 10.61 -11.89
C PRO A 252 7.77 9.43 -11.39
N GLU A 253 8.58 9.65 -10.36
CA GLU A 253 9.44 8.60 -9.79
C GLU A 253 8.63 7.59 -8.95
N VAL A 254 7.56 8.03 -8.27
CA VAL A 254 6.60 7.14 -7.60
C VAL A 254 5.93 6.19 -8.60
N VAL A 255 5.38 6.73 -9.71
CA VAL A 255 4.73 5.93 -10.75
C VAL A 255 5.69 4.94 -11.39
N LYS A 256 6.93 5.37 -11.65
CA LYS A 256 8.00 4.52 -12.17
C LYS A 256 8.33 3.38 -11.20
N ALA A 257 8.47 3.66 -9.90
CA ALA A 257 8.72 2.64 -8.89
C ALA A 257 7.57 1.62 -8.78
N LEU A 258 6.31 2.08 -8.87
CA LEU A 258 5.15 1.18 -8.93
C LEU A 258 5.17 0.29 -10.16
N ALA A 259 5.58 0.83 -11.34
CA ALA A 259 5.73 0.04 -12.55
C ALA A 259 6.88 -0.99 -12.44
N GLU A 260 8.02 -0.61 -11.87
CA GLU A 260 9.18 -1.48 -11.67
C GLU A 260 8.85 -2.72 -10.82
N ILE A 261 7.98 -2.56 -9.81
CA ILE A 261 7.53 -3.68 -8.97
C ILE A 261 6.26 -4.39 -9.52
N ASN A 262 5.78 -4.01 -10.71
CA ASN A 262 4.54 -4.51 -11.32
C ASN A 262 3.30 -4.33 -10.43
N TYR A 263 3.17 -3.20 -9.74
CA TYR A 263 2.00 -2.91 -8.92
C TYR A 263 0.81 -2.56 -9.82
N ASP A 264 -0.32 -3.26 -9.65
CA ASP A 264 -1.58 -3.08 -10.42
C ASP A 264 -2.80 -2.88 -9.50
N GLY A 265 -2.56 -2.30 -8.34
CA GLY A 265 -3.50 -2.21 -7.24
C GLY A 265 -4.26 -0.89 -7.11
N TRP A 266 -4.83 -0.72 -5.93
CA TRP A 266 -5.56 0.47 -5.54
C TRP A 266 -4.63 1.55 -5.01
N ILE A 267 -4.95 2.81 -5.37
CA ILE A 267 -4.28 3.99 -4.85
C ILE A 267 -5.35 4.99 -4.40
N THR A 268 -5.26 5.43 -3.14
CA THR A 268 -6.33 6.15 -2.44
C THR A 268 -5.84 7.52 -1.95
N PRO A 269 -6.41 8.66 -2.41
CA PRO A 269 -6.16 9.94 -1.78
C PRO A 269 -6.80 10.02 -0.39
N GLU A 270 -6.02 10.42 0.60
CA GLU A 270 -6.48 10.63 1.97
C GLU A 270 -6.71 12.14 2.20
N VAL A 271 -7.73 12.69 1.55
CA VAL A 271 -8.10 14.11 1.59
C VAL A 271 -9.62 14.24 1.66
N SER A 272 -10.12 15.03 2.62
CA SER A 272 -11.55 15.23 2.81
C SER A 272 -12.13 16.20 1.77
N ALA A 273 -13.36 15.90 1.32
CA ALA A 273 -14.17 16.76 0.47
C ALA A 273 -15.48 17.14 1.16
N LYS A 274 -15.86 18.42 1.14
CA LYS A 274 -17.09 18.96 1.74
C LYS A 274 -18.21 19.16 0.72
N ASN A 275 -17.89 19.04 -0.57
CA ASN A 275 -18.81 19.21 -1.68
C ASN A 275 -18.26 18.54 -2.94
N ARG A 276 -19.12 18.46 -3.97
CA ARG A 276 -18.78 17.80 -5.24
C ARG A 276 -17.59 18.46 -5.96
N ALA A 277 -17.45 19.78 -5.91
CA ALA A 277 -16.37 20.48 -6.59
C ALA A 277 -15.00 20.15 -5.97
N GLU A 278 -14.93 20.08 -4.63
CA GLU A 278 -13.73 19.64 -3.93
C GLU A 278 -13.39 18.18 -4.25
N LEU A 279 -14.39 17.28 -4.28
CA LEU A 279 -14.17 15.87 -4.63
C LEU A 279 -13.67 15.71 -6.07
N GLN A 280 -14.18 16.51 -7.00
CA GLN A 280 -13.69 16.56 -8.38
C GLN A 280 -12.25 17.09 -8.48
N ASP A 281 -11.89 18.15 -7.72
CA ASP A 281 -10.50 18.64 -7.66
C ASP A 281 -9.54 17.56 -7.14
N ILE A 282 -9.94 16.84 -6.06
CA ILE A 282 -9.17 15.72 -5.53
C ILE A 282 -8.99 14.63 -6.59
N TYR A 283 -10.05 14.23 -7.29
CA TYR A 283 -9.97 13.22 -8.35
C TYR A 283 -9.01 13.63 -9.47
N HIS A 284 -9.18 14.83 -10.02
CA HIS A 284 -8.36 15.34 -11.13
C HIS A 284 -6.89 15.47 -10.74
N ARG A 285 -6.60 15.98 -9.55
CA ARG A 285 -5.23 16.06 -9.03
C ARG A 285 -4.62 14.68 -8.83
N SER A 286 -5.40 13.75 -8.28
CA SER A 286 -4.98 12.36 -8.09
C SER A 286 -4.67 11.70 -9.43
N ALA A 287 -5.60 11.74 -10.38
CA ALA A 287 -5.41 11.16 -11.70
C ALA A 287 -4.17 11.71 -12.43
N LYS A 288 -3.95 13.03 -12.33
CA LYS A 288 -2.76 13.69 -12.88
C LYS A 288 -1.48 13.22 -12.18
N ALA A 289 -1.46 13.18 -10.85
CA ALA A 289 -0.28 12.76 -10.07
C ALA A 289 0.17 11.35 -10.44
N VAL A 290 -0.78 10.41 -10.58
CA VAL A 290 -0.47 9.01 -10.87
C VAL A 290 -0.49 8.66 -12.37
N GLY A 291 -0.59 9.66 -13.24
CA GLY A 291 -0.48 9.47 -14.70
C GLY A 291 -1.70 8.79 -15.36
N LEU A 292 -2.89 8.92 -14.77
CA LEU A 292 -4.16 8.43 -15.32
C LEU A 292 -4.96 9.49 -16.10
N ALA A 293 -4.53 10.76 -16.05
CA ALA A 293 -5.12 11.89 -16.78
C ALA A 293 -4.21 12.31 -17.94
#